data_a3eede3351450fd2bb47ec3fb0c83575
#
_entry.id   a3eede3351450fd2bb47ec3fb0c83575
#
_cell.length_a   1.000
_cell.length_b   1.000
_cell.length_c   1.000
_cell.angle_alpha   90.00
_cell.angle_beta   90.00
_cell.angle_gamma   90.00
#
_symmetry.space_group_name_H-M   'P 1'
#
loop_
_entity.id
_entity.type
_entity.pdbx_description
1 polymer ?
#
loop_
_entity_poly.entity_id
_entity_poly.type
_entity_poly.pdbx_seq_one_letter_code
_entity_poly.pdbx_strand_id
1 'polypeptide(L)'
;MKIVHESKNMPLARTELHFGDVNVSDYVYMFKKMQFHNHQNLGYEQLPKALSKDYDTESTWMRVPENVVKVYRGLIQVNENTKMVRNNYYEGVCFALKNAARMVTMTEQEDIGVITSANALELAFDTSSDVDIYFYDKYVGGLGFSEKIYDNMEDIIQNAVKLVKGCGCKDGCAACVGDHRLDRQMVLFGLENLLEHWDVPMGVKTAEHAPSTFRRKEFSFEKLGEQWQEFCKKISENGENFAAFLQTVPAVEVRERMLILKLSSAFYADWVMEPGNRECLKNIISYYADVPVGFQIQVALADEVREPDKDAMEKMGRRLK
;
A
#
# COMPACT_ATOMS: atom_id res chain seq x y z
N MET A 1 3.21 6.98 4.75
CA MET A 1 4.37 7.72 5.32
C MET A 1 4.48 9.06 4.63
N LYS A 2 4.88 10.10 5.36
CA LYS A 2 5.03 11.47 4.83
C LYS A 2 6.38 12.04 5.29
N ILE A 3 7.19 12.54 4.35
CA ILE A 3 8.46 13.22 4.68
C ILE A 3 8.10 14.56 5.32
N VAL A 4 8.66 14.84 6.49
CA VAL A 4 8.52 16.09 7.23
C VAL A 4 9.70 17.00 6.96
N HIS A 5 10.92 16.47 7.07
CA HIS A 5 12.16 17.20 6.85
C HIS A 5 13.25 16.27 6.34
N GLU A 6 13.95 16.66 5.27
CA GLU A 6 15.16 15.98 4.79
C GLU A 6 16.38 16.67 5.39
N SER A 7 17.20 15.91 6.11
CA SER A 7 18.37 16.42 6.82
C SER A 7 19.69 16.20 6.08
N LYS A 8 19.81 15.05 5.39
CA LYS A 8 21.01 14.63 4.68
C LYS A 8 20.64 13.90 3.40
N ASN A 9 21.51 14.02 2.39
CA ASN A 9 21.46 13.16 1.21
C ASN A 9 22.90 12.86 0.73
N MET A 10 23.06 11.73 0.05
CA MET A 10 24.29 11.37 -0.62
C MET A 10 24.03 10.46 -1.83
N PRO A 11 24.90 10.49 -2.84
CA PRO A 11 24.82 9.54 -3.93
C PRO A 11 25.10 8.12 -3.42
N LEU A 12 24.29 7.16 -3.86
CA LEU A 12 24.46 5.74 -3.59
C LEU A 12 24.43 4.99 -4.93
N ALA A 13 25.61 4.72 -5.49
CA ALA A 13 25.78 3.98 -6.73
C ALA A 13 24.84 4.41 -7.87
N ARG A 14 23.63 3.83 -7.95
CA ARG A 14 22.64 4.08 -9.02
C ARG A 14 21.43 4.89 -8.56
N THR A 15 21.43 5.36 -7.32
CA THR A 15 20.33 6.10 -6.70
C THR A 15 20.86 7.17 -5.76
N GLU A 16 19.96 7.89 -5.14
CA GLU A 16 20.29 8.81 -4.04
C GLU A 16 19.74 8.24 -2.74
N LEU A 17 20.53 8.36 -1.70
CA LEU A 17 20.15 7.99 -0.34
C LEU A 17 19.86 9.25 0.45
N HIS A 18 18.75 9.24 1.14
CA HIS A 18 18.25 10.36 1.93
C HIS A 18 18.06 9.95 3.38
N PHE A 19 18.17 10.91 4.28
CA PHE A 19 17.87 10.74 5.71
C PHE A 19 17.13 11.98 6.24
N GLY A 20 16.20 11.75 7.14
CA GLY A 20 15.46 12.83 7.79
C GLY A 20 14.25 12.36 8.59
N ASP A 21 13.41 13.30 8.94
CA ASP A 21 12.22 13.08 9.75
C ASP A 21 11.01 12.74 8.85
N VAL A 22 10.25 11.75 9.28
CA VAL A 22 9.02 11.31 8.61
C VAL A 22 7.88 11.19 9.62
N ASN A 23 6.67 11.43 9.14
CA ASN A 23 5.46 11.08 9.87
C ASN A 23 4.96 9.71 9.38
N VAL A 24 4.79 8.79 10.31
CA VAL A 24 4.29 7.43 10.08
C VAL A 24 2.87 7.33 10.59
N SER A 25 1.95 6.86 9.73
CA SER A 25 0.58 6.56 10.09
C SER A 25 0.32 5.07 9.95
N ASP A 26 0.13 4.40 11.08
CA ASP A 26 -0.22 2.98 11.11
C ASP A 26 -1.74 2.83 11.27
N TYR A 27 -2.33 1.99 10.43
CA TYR A 27 -3.76 1.70 10.48
C TYR A 27 -4.02 0.21 10.67
N VAL A 28 -4.82 -0.13 11.67
CA VAL A 28 -5.34 -1.49 11.87
C VAL A 28 -6.84 -1.49 11.62
N TYR A 29 -7.27 -2.12 10.54
CA TYR A 29 -8.67 -2.19 10.12
C TYR A 29 -9.26 -3.60 10.21
N MET A 30 -8.40 -4.61 10.43
CA MET A 30 -8.81 -6.01 10.44
C MET A 30 -7.98 -6.78 11.45
N PHE A 31 -8.56 -7.81 12.07
CA PHE A 31 -7.86 -8.73 12.93
C PHE A 31 -8.14 -10.18 12.56
N LYS A 32 -7.19 -11.04 12.87
CA LYS A 32 -7.28 -12.48 12.66
C LYS A 32 -7.82 -13.15 13.92
N LYS A 33 -8.91 -13.89 13.80
CA LYS A 33 -9.41 -14.73 14.88
C LYS A 33 -8.63 -16.04 14.93
N MET A 34 -8.13 -16.39 16.10
CA MET A 34 -7.40 -17.64 16.31
C MET A 34 -8.01 -18.41 17.50
N GLN A 35 -8.16 -19.70 17.33
CA GLN A 35 -8.61 -20.57 18.42
C GLN A 35 -7.50 -20.70 19.47
N PHE A 36 -7.87 -20.52 20.74
CA PHE A 36 -6.88 -20.42 21.82
C PHE A 36 -6.02 -21.67 22.00
N HIS A 37 -6.61 -22.87 21.93
CA HIS A 37 -5.89 -24.11 22.25
C HIS A 37 -4.98 -24.64 21.15
N ASN A 38 -5.36 -24.49 19.86
CA ASN A 38 -4.65 -25.10 18.75
C ASN A 38 -4.16 -24.07 17.72
N HIS A 39 -4.33 -22.78 18.01
CA HIS A 39 -3.97 -21.66 17.14
C HIS A 39 -4.56 -21.76 15.71
N GLN A 40 -5.67 -22.51 15.55
CA GLN A 40 -6.35 -22.63 14.27
C GLN A 40 -6.91 -21.26 13.85
N ASN A 41 -6.70 -20.90 12.59
CA ASN A 41 -7.26 -19.69 12.02
C ASN A 41 -8.79 -19.85 11.84
N LEU A 42 -9.56 -19.02 12.52
CA LEU A 42 -11.02 -18.99 12.47
C LEU A 42 -11.55 -17.94 11.46
N GLY A 43 -10.66 -17.28 10.73
CA GLY A 43 -11.00 -16.23 9.77
C GLY A 43 -10.50 -14.87 10.18
N TYR A 44 -10.91 -13.87 9.41
CA TYR A 44 -10.60 -12.46 9.64
C TYR A 44 -11.90 -11.70 9.89
N GLU A 45 -11.81 -10.70 10.74
CA GLU A 45 -12.93 -9.79 11.02
C GLU A 45 -12.45 -8.35 10.97
N GLN A 46 -13.28 -7.50 10.39
CA GLN A 46 -12.99 -6.07 10.32
C GLN A 46 -13.33 -5.39 11.66
N LEU A 47 -12.52 -4.41 12.01
CA LEU A 47 -12.83 -3.54 13.13
C LEU A 47 -13.96 -2.59 12.72
N PRO A 48 -14.93 -2.32 13.62
CA PRO A 48 -16.00 -1.34 13.36
C PRO A 48 -15.46 0.07 13.06
N LYS A 49 -14.30 0.39 13.63
CA LYS A 49 -13.51 1.59 13.40
C LYS A 49 -12.05 1.21 13.30
N ALA A 50 -11.37 1.70 12.27
CA ALA A 50 -9.92 1.51 12.15
C ALA A 50 -9.21 2.15 13.37
N LEU A 51 -8.25 1.42 13.93
CA LEU A 51 -7.34 2.00 14.91
C LEU A 51 -6.21 2.68 14.14
N SER A 52 -5.90 3.91 14.50
CA SER A 52 -4.78 4.65 13.91
C SER A 52 -3.79 5.07 14.98
N LYS A 53 -2.51 5.06 14.60
CA LYS A 53 -1.42 5.60 15.39
C LYS A 53 -0.55 6.43 14.46
N ASP A 54 -0.45 7.73 14.75
CA ASP A 54 0.43 8.65 14.03
C ASP A 54 1.60 9.02 14.95
N TYR A 55 2.81 9.03 14.40
CA TYR A 55 3.99 9.46 15.13
C TYR A 55 5.08 9.93 14.18
N ASP A 56 5.91 10.85 14.66
CA ASP A 56 7.09 11.33 13.97
C ASP A 56 8.30 10.48 14.38
N THR A 57 9.15 10.14 13.40
CA THR A 57 10.34 9.34 13.61
C THR A 57 11.39 9.62 12.56
N GLU A 58 12.59 9.09 12.76
CA GLU A 58 13.67 9.14 11.78
C GLU A 58 13.52 8.06 10.72
N SER A 59 13.94 8.38 9.50
CA SER A 59 13.92 7.46 8.37
C SER A 59 15.08 7.71 7.41
N THR A 60 15.56 6.62 6.82
CA THR A 60 16.42 6.62 5.65
C THR A 60 15.65 6.07 4.47
N TRP A 61 15.75 6.71 3.30
CA TRP A 61 15.06 6.22 2.10
C TRP A 61 15.90 6.35 0.86
N MET A 62 15.62 5.49 -0.11
CA MET A 62 16.29 5.46 -1.40
C MET A 62 15.31 5.12 -2.51
N ARG A 63 15.56 5.68 -3.71
CA ARG A 63 14.78 5.39 -4.91
C ARG A 63 15.18 4.06 -5.53
N VAL A 64 14.18 3.28 -5.93
CA VAL A 64 14.42 2.06 -6.69
C VAL A 64 14.75 2.42 -8.15
N PRO A 65 15.81 1.86 -8.75
CA PRO A 65 16.15 2.14 -10.14
C PRO A 65 15.02 1.84 -11.12
N GLU A 66 14.84 2.71 -12.11
CA GLU A 66 13.73 2.67 -13.06
C GLU A 66 13.61 1.32 -13.81
N ASN A 67 14.74 0.67 -14.15
CA ASN A 67 14.72 -0.64 -14.79
C ASN A 67 14.11 -1.72 -13.89
N VAL A 68 14.36 -1.68 -12.58
CA VAL A 68 13.74 -2.59 -11.61
C VAL A 68 12.24 -2.32 -11.51
N VAL A 69 11.87 -1.04 -11.40
CA VAL A 69 10.46 -0.62 -11.33
C VAL A 69 9.69 -1.12 -12.54
N LYS A 70 10.23 -0.94 -13.76
CA LYS A 70 9.60 -1.43 -15.02
C LYS A 70 9.40 -2.94 -15.03
N VAL A 71 10.42 -3.70 -14.62
CA VAL A 71 10.36 -5.16 -14.60
C VAL A 71 9.37 -5.66 -13.55
N TYR A 72 9.46 -5.18 -12.31
CA TYR A 72 8.58 -5.63 -11.24
C TYR A 72 7.11 -5.30 -11.50
N ARG A 73 6.86 -4.11 -12.01
CA ARG A 73 5.51 -3.69 -12.40
C ARG A 73 4.89 -4.62 -13.46
N GLY A 74 5.68 -5.06 -14.44
CA GLY A 74 5.23 -6.03 -15.45
C GLY A 74 4.96 -7.45 -14.90
N LEU A 75 5.49 -7.78 -13.72
CA LEU A 75 5.37 -9.11 -13.12
C LEU A 75 4.32 -9.18 -12.00
N ILE A 76 3.99 -8.06 -11.37
CA ILE A 76 2.96 -8.01 -10.33
C ILE A 76 1.61 -8.45 -10.92
N GLN A 77 0.98 -9.39 -10.25
CA GLN A 77 -0.36 -9.89 -10.62
C GLN A 77 -1.34 -9.63 -9.49
N VAL A 78 -2.48 -9.07 -9.83
CA VAL A 78 -3.58 -8.85 -8.91
C VAL A 78 -4.73 -9.78 -9.27
N ASN A 79 -5.18 -10.58 -8.32
CA ASN A 79 -6.40 -11.35 -8.49
C ASN A 79 -7.59 -10.41 -8.28
N GLU A 80 -8.36 -10.19 -9.33
CA GLU A 80 -9.49 -9.24 -9.32
C GLU A 80 -10.56 -9.59 -8.27
N ASN A 81 -10.78 -10.88 -8.01
CA ASN A 81 -11.84 -11.33 -7.11
C ASN A 81 -11.42 -11.29 -5.64
N THR A 82 -10.18 -11.65 -5.34
CA THR A 82 -9.68 -11.77 -3.96
C THR A 82 -8.82 -10.58 -3.52
N LYS A 83 -8.50 -9.66 -4.44
CA LYS A 83 -7.54 -8.56 -4.24
C LYS A 83 -6.15 -9.05 -3.78
N MET A 84 -5.88 -10.34 -3.94
CA MET A 84 -4.56 -10.89 -3.62
C MET A 84 -3.55 -10.46 -4.65
N VAL A 85 -2.47 -9.87 -4.18
CA VAL A 85 -1.31 -9.53 -5.00
C VAL A 85 -0.34 -10.69 -5.01
N ARG A 86 0.16 -11.05 -6.18
CA ARG A 86 1.22 -12.04 -6.37
C ARG A 86 2.41 -11.39 -7.07
N ASN A 87 3.56 -12.01 -6.90
CA ASN A 87 4.82 -11.56 -7.50
C ASN A 87 5.20 -10.12 -7.12
N ASN A 88 4.84 -9.71 -5.90
CA ASN A 88 5.32 -8.44 -5.35
C ASN A 88 6.76 -8.61 -4.85
N TYR A 89 7.71 -8.53 -5.76
CA TYR A 89 9.14 -8.71 -5.46
C TYR A 89 9.71 -7.61 -4.57
N TYR A 90 9.06 -6.45 -4.48
CA TYR A 90 9.44 -5.42 -3.51
C TYR A 90 9.37 -5.92 -2.07
N GLU A 91 8.39 -6.76 -1.74
CA GLU A 91 8.30 -7.37 -0.40
C GLU A 91 9.53 -8.23 -0.09
N GLY A 92 9.99 -9.01 -1.07
CA GLY A 92 11.20 -9.81 -0.94
C GLY A 92 12.47 -8.98 -0.79
N VAL A 93 12.59 -7.91 -1.56
CA VAL A 93 13.70 -6.93 -1.45
C VAL A 93 13.68 -6.26 -0.07
N CYS A 94 12.54 -5.73 0.37
CA CYS A 94 12.40 -5.11 1.68
C CYS A 94 12.69 -6.10 2.81
N PHE A 95 12.26 -7.36 2.70
CA PHE A 95 12.54 -8.40 3.68
C PHE A 95 14.05 -8.68 3.81
N ALA A 96 14.73 -8.88 2.68
CA ALA A 96 16.18 -9.13 2.67
C ALA A 96 16.98 -7.93 3.21
N LEU A 97 16.63 -6.72 2.79
CA LEU A 97 17.24 -5.48 3.27
C LEU A 97 17.00 -5.28 4.78
N LYS A 98 15.79 -5.55 5.27
CA LYS A 98 15.46 -5.47 6.70
C LYS A 98 16.35 -6.41 7.52
N ASN A 99 16.51 -7.66 7.08
CA ASN A 99 17.36 -8.63 7.77
C ASN A 99 18.83 -8.20 7.80
N ALA A 100 19.35 -7.69 6.69
CA ALA A 100 20.71 -7.18 6.62
C ALA A 100 20.89 -5.92 7.49
N ALA A 101 19.94 -4.97 7.47
CA ALA A 101 19.97 -3.78 8.30
C ALA A 101 20.02 -4.14 9.78
N ARG A 102 19.20 -5.09 10.22
CA ARG A 102 19.21 -5.58 11.62
C ARG A 102 20.55 -6.15 12.06
N MET A 103 21.25 -6.84 11.17
CA MET A 103 22.58 -7.36 11.48
C MET A 103 23.61 -6.24 11.70
N VAL A 104 23.52 -5.16 10.92
CA VAL A 104 24.42 -4.00 11.03
C VAL A 104 24.06 -3.13 12.24
N THR A 105 22.78 -2.92 12.47
CA THR A 105 22.30 -2.07 13.59
C THR A 105 22.24 -2.83 14.91
N MET A 106 22.28 -4.17 14.90
CA MET A 106 22.12 -5.05 16.06
C MET A 106 20.74 -4.83 16.75
N THR A 107 19.70 -4.73 15.94
CA THR A 107 18.32 -4.48 16.39
C THR A 107 17.45 -5.73 16.29
N GLU A 108 16.32 -5.69 17.00
CA GLU A 108 15.29 -6.73 16.90
C GLU A 108 14.33 -6.51 15.72
N GLN A 109 13.45 -7.47 15.48
CA GLN A 109 12.55 -7.43 14.33
C GLN A 109 11.54 -6.27 14.42
N GLU A 110 11.19 -5.89 15.64
CA GLU A 110 10.19 -4.87 15.90
C GLU A 110 10.76 -3.44 15.97
N ASP A 111 12.07 -3.28 15.96
CA ASP A 111 12.71 -1.97 16.11
C ASP A 111 12.70 -1.15 14.82
N ILE A 112 12.82 -1.83 13.67
CA ILE A 112 12.94 -1.18 12.36
C ILE A 112 11.78 -1.62 11.47
N GLY A 113 11.18 -0.66 10.77
CA GLY A 113 10.27 -0.89 9.65
C GLY A 113 10.98 -0.71 8.31
N VAL A 114 10.62 -1.54 7.33
CA VAL A 114 11.04 -1.34 5.93
C VAL A 114 9.82 -1.48 5.04
N ILE A 115 9.51 -0.45 4.29
CA ILE A 115 8.34 -0.40 3.41
C ILE A 115 8.65 0.33 2.11
N THR A 116 7.81 0.15 1.11
CA THR A 116 7.82 0.93 -0.14
C THR A 116 6.91 2.16 -0.02
N SER A 117 7.17 3.18 -0.82
CA SER A 117 6.38 4.43 -0.88
C SER A 117 4.92 4.21 -1.29
N ALA A 118 4.65 3.15 -2.05
CA ALA A 118 3.32 2.78 -2.51
C ALA A 118 2.96 1.37 -2.03
N ASN A 119 1.67 1.13 -1.79
CA ASN A 119 1.20 -0.20 -1.45
C ASN A 119 1.20 -1.14 -2.68
N ALA A 120 1.05 -2.44 -2.45
CA ALA A 120 1.14 -3.44 -3.52
C ALA A 120 0.12 -3.24 -4.67
N LEU A 121 -1.06 -2.68 -4.39
CA LEU A 121 -2.06 -2.38 -5.41
C LEU A 121 -1.66 -1.14 -6.21
N GLU A 122 -1.18 -0.08 -5.56
CA GLU A 122 -0.65 1.11 -6.24
C GLU A 122 0.54 0.75 -7.12
N LEU A 123 1.47 -0.07 -6.62
CA LEU A 123 2.62 -0.57 -7.39
C LEU A 123 2.20 -1.33 -8.67
N ALA A 124 1.06 -2.02 -8.62
CA ALA A 124 0.52 -2.75 -9.76
C ALA A 124 -0.17 -1.83 -10.79
N PHE A 125 -0.77 -0.73 -10.35
CA PHE A 125 -1.68 0.07 -11.16
C PHE A 125 -1.16 1.47 -11.52
N ASP A 126 -0.32 2.08 -10.70
CA ASP A 126 0.25 3.40 -11.01
C ASP A 126 1.53 3.25 -11.84
N THR A 127 1.45 3.67 -13.10
CA THR A 127 2.58 3.61 -14.04
C THR A 127 3.49 4.84 -13.97
N SER A 128 3.11 5.88 -13.25
CA SER A 128 3.80 7.17 -13.25
C SER A 128 4.66 7.41 -12.01
N SER A 129 4.44 6.66 -10.92
CA SER A 129 5.12 6.92 -9.66
C SER A 129 6.48 6.25 -9.56
N ASP A 130 7.44 7.01 -9.11
CA ASP A 130 8.71 6.50 -8.61
C ASP A 130 8.44 5.64 -7.35
N VAL A 131 9.26 4.62 -7.15
CA VAL A 131 9.15 3.76 -5.98
C VAL A 131 10.36 4.00 -5.09
N ASP A 132 10.10 4.41 -3.85
CA ASP A 132 11.12 4.58 -2.83
C ASP A 132 11.00 3.47 -1.77
N ILE A 133 12.11 3.03 -1.21
CA ILE A 133 12.17 2.12 -0.06
C ILE A 133 12.57 2.92 1.16
N TYR A 134 11.74 2.86 2.20
CA TYR A 134 11.94 3.54 3.47
C TYR A 134 12.36 2.56 4.55
N PHE A 135 13.39 2.92 5.30
CA PHE A 135 13.78 2.30 6.57
C PHE A 135 13.45 3.30 7.68
N TYR A 136 12.69 2.93 8.66
CA TYR A 136 12.28 3.86 9.72
C TYR A 136 12.31 3.21 11.09
N ASP A 137 12.59 4.01 12.10
CA ASP A 137 12.55 3.59 13.49
C ASP A 137 11.09 3.46 13.93
N LYS A 138 10.71 2.35 14.56
CA LYS A 138 9.34 2.15 15.08
C LYS A 138 9.09 2.81 16.44
N TYR A 139 9.88 3.81 16.78
CA TYR A 139 9.84 4.57 18.01
C TYR A 139 9.58 6.05 17.71
N VAL A 140 8.77 6.68 18.58
CA VAL A 140 8.52 8.12 18.49
C VAL A 140 9.83 8.89 18.66
N GLY A 141 10.14 9.77 17.71
CA GLY A 141 11.37 10.58 17.70
C GLY A 141 12.62 9.85 17.24
N GLY A 142 12.53 8.56 16.87
CA GLY A 142 13.68 7.75 16.46
C GLY A 142 14.59 7.31 17.62
N LEU A 143 15.46 6.35 17.32
CA LEU A 143 16.51 5.86 18.24
C LEU A 143 17.89 5.85 17.57
N GLY A 144 18.03 6.50 16.39
CA GLY A 144 19.26 6.55 15.62
C GLY A 144 19.55 5.30 14.79
N PHE A 145 18.62 4.36 14.70
CA PHE A 145 18.82 3.18 13.85
C PHE A 145 18.81 3.56 12.36
N SER A 146 17.91 4.45 11.98
CA SER A 146 17.82 4.97 10.62
C SER A 146 19.06 5.74 10.20
N GLU A 147 19.67 6.54 11.10
CA GLU A 147 20.93 7.21 10.83
C GLU A 147 22.08 6.20 10.63
N LYS A 148 22.15 5.17 11.48
CA LYS A 148 23.14 4.09 11.32
C LYS A 148 22.93 3.29 10.02
N ILE A 149 21.69 3.10 9.58
CA ILE A 149 21.36 2.48 8.28
C ILE A 149 21.85 3.38 7.15
N TYR A 150 21.63 4.70 7.23
CA TYR A 150 22.13 5.67 6.26
C TYR A 150 23.65 5.56 6.07
N ASP A 151 24.40 5.56 7.17
CA ASP A 151 25.85 5.52 7.14
C ASP A 151 26.43 4.19 6.61
N ASN A 152 25.64 3.10 6.62
CA ASN A 152 26.08 1.75 6.25
C ASN A 152 25.26 1.12 5.12
N MET A 153 24.51 1.89 4.34
CA MET A 153 23.55 1.36 3.37
C MET A 153 24.19 0.45 2.32
N GLU A 154 25.37 0.79 1.82
CA GLU A 154 26.06 -0.04 0.83
C GLU A 154 26.39 -1.44 1.38
N ASP A 155 26.92 -1.50 2.60
CA ASP A 155 27.21 -2.77 3.29
C ASP A 155 25.92 -3.56 3.55
N ILE A 156 24.83 -2.88 3.89
CA ILE A 156 23.51 -3.50 4.09
C ILE A 156 23.03 -4.16 2.80
N ILE A 157 23.11 -3.46 1.67
CA ILE A 157 22.70 -4.02 0.37
C ILE A 157 23.60 -5.21 0.00
N GLN A 158 24.93 -5.09 0.13
CA GLN A 158 25.86 -6.19 -0.12
C GLN A 158 25.58 -7.40 0.76
N ASN A 159 25.29 -7.20 2.04
CA ASN A 159 24.94 -8.28 2.97
C ASN A 159 23.59 -8.92 2.62
N ALA A 160 22.58 -8.13 2.21
CA ALA A 160 21.32 -8.66 1.72
C ALA A 160 21.51 -9.57 0.49
N VAL A 161 22.33 -9.14 -0.48
CA VAL A 161 22.70 -9.95 -1.64
C VAL A 161 23.39 -11.25 -1.21
N LYS A 162 24.37 -11.18 -0.29
CA LYS A 162 25.07 -12.37 0.22
C LYS A 162 24.11 -13.35 0.93
N LEU A 163 23.21 -12.85 1.77
CA LEU A 163 22.20 -13.68 2.46
C LEU A 163 21.30 -14.43 1.47
N VAL A 164 20.79 -13.72 0.47
CA VAL A 164 19.91 -14.33 -0.54
C VAL A 164 20.68 -15.30 -1.43
N LYS A 165 21.90 -14.97 -1.90
CA LYS A 165 22.76 -15.85 -2.71
C LYS A 165 23.17 -17.10 -1.94
N GLY A 166 23.51 -16.94 -0.67
CA GLY A 166 24.00 -18.03 0.18
C GLY A 166 22.91 -19.00 0.66
N CYS A 167 21.63 -18.72 0.41
CA CYS A 167 20.55 -19.60 0.80
C CYS A 167 20.55 -20.87 -0.05
N GLY A 168 20.49 -22.04 0.62
CA GLY A 168 20.41 -23.34 -0.05
C GLY A 168 19.07 -23.70 -0.68
N CYS A 169 18.06 -22.83 -0.63
CA CYS A 169 16.76 -23.09 -1.24
C CYS A 169 16.85 -23.02 -2.78
N LYS A 170 15.92 -23.73 -3.46
CA LYS A 170 15.90 -23.77 -4.93
C LYS A 170 15.38 -22.46 -5.54
N ASP A 171 14.17 -22.07 -5.18
CA ASP A 171 13.43 -21.01 -5.88
C ASP A 171 13.22 -19.75 -5.02
N GLY A 172 13.13 -19.91 -3.70
CA GLY A 172 12.89 -18.88 -2.70
C GLY A 172 12.31 -19.53 -1.42
N CYS A 173 12.47 -18.88 -0.28
CA CYS A 173 11.93 -19.39 0.98
C CYS A 173 11.69 -18.26 1.99
N ALA A 174 10.95 -18.57 3.04
CA ALA A 174 10.63 -17.62 4.11
C ALA A 174 11.87 -17.03 4.81
N ALA A 175 13.03 -17.72 4.75
CA ALA A 175 14.25 -17.23 5.39
C ALA A 175 15.02 -16.21 4.54
N CYS A 176 15.08 -16.37 3.20
CA CYS A 176 15.88 -15.49 2.34
C CYS A 176 15.07 -14.35 1.71
N VAL A 177 13.82 -14.61 1.31
CA VAL A 177 12.97 -13.63 0.60
C VAL A 177 11.61 -13.40 1.28
N GLY A 178 11.38 -14.01 2.44
CA GLY A 178 10.16 -13.81 3.24
C GLY A 178 8.98 -14.66 2.81
N ASP A 179 8.90 -15.10 1.57
CA ASP A 179 7.80 -15.90 1.04
C ASP A 179 8.33 -16.94 0.02
N HIS A 180 7.91 -18.20 0.15
CA HIS A 180 8.24 -19.30 -0.77
C HIS A 180 7.65 -19.13 -2.18
N ARG A 181 6.71 -18.20 -2.37
CA ARG A 181 6.09 -17.88 -3.66
C ARG A 181 6.89 -16.86 -4.48
N LEU A 182 7.87 -16.19 -3.86
CA LEU A 182 8.71 -15.21 -4.53
C LEU A 182 9.95 -15.90 -5.11
N ASP A 183 10.18 -15.68 -6.40
CA ASP A 183 11.40 -16.16 -7.07
C ASP A 183 12.63 -15.40 -6.54
N ARG A 184 13.57 -16.16 -5.99
CA ARG A 184 14.82 -15.64 -5.43
C ARG A 184 15.66 -14.86 -6.46
N GLN A 185 15.68 -15.30 -7.72
CA GLN A 185 16.45 -14.63 -8.78
C GLN A 185 15.90 -13.24 -9.06
N MET A 186 14.59 -13.07 -8.98
CA MET A 186 13.95 -11.77 -9.15
C MET A 186 14.22 -10.84 -7.97
N VAL A 187 14.23 -11.36 -6.73
CA VAL A 187 14.62 -10.56 -5.56
C VAL A 187 16.11 -10.15 -5.66
N LEU A 188 17.00 -11.06 -6.07
CA LEU A 188 18.40 -10.74 -6.34
C LEU A 188 18.56 -9.67 -7.41
N PHE A 189 17.81 -9.78 -8.51
CA PHE A 189 17.81 -8.75 -9.56
C PHE A 189 17.50 -7.35 -8.97
N GLY A 190 16.50 -7.24 -8.10
CA GLY A 190 16.19 -5.97 -7.42
C GLY A 190 17.31 -5.47 -6.52
N LEU A 191 17.87 -6.35 -5.68
CA LEU A 191 18.94 -6.00 -4.75
C LEU A 191 20.23 -5.59 -5.46
N GLU A 192 20.68 -6.35 -6.45
CA GLU A 192 21.91 -6.09 -7.20
C GLU A 192 21.80 -4.79 -7.99
N ASN A 193 20.63 -4.49 -8.56
CA ASN A 193 20.41 -3.25 -9.29
C ASN A 193 20.42 -1.98 -8.41
N LEU A 194 20.40 -2.09 -7.10
CA LEU A 194 20.63 -0.93 -6.22
C LEU A 194 22.08 -0.43 -6.26
N LEU A 195 23.05 -1.34 -6.51
CA LEU A 195 24.47 -1.00 -6.55
C LEU A 195 25.03 -0.97 -7.98
N GLU A 196 24.72 -1.99 -8.78
CA GLU A 196 25.25 -2.16 -10.13
C GLU A 196 24.12 -2.47 -11.11
N HIS A 197 24.35 -2.22 -12.41
CA HIS A 197 23.37 -2.60 -13.43
C HIS A 197 23.43 -4.11 -13.69
N TRP A 198 22.29 -4.76 -13.49
CA TRP A 198 22.08 -6.17 -13.82
C TRP A 198 20.95 -6.32 -14.82
N ASP A 199 21.16 -7.19 -15.80
CA ASP A 199 20.13 -7.55 -16.76
C ASP A 199 19.09 -8.48 -16.11
N VAL A 200 17.89 -8.47 -16.67
CA VAL A 200 16.80 -9.34 -16.21
C VAL A 200 17.23 -10.81 -16.35
N PRO A 201 17.02 -11.66 -15.32
CA PRO A 201 17.35 -13.07 -15.39
C PRO A 201 16.76 -13.76 -16.62
N MET A 202 17.55 -14.61 -17.30
CA MET A 202 17.09 -15.35 -18.49
C MET A 202 15.88 -16.22 -18.17
N GLY A 203 14.88 -16.20 -19.05
CA GLY A 203 13.63 -16.98 -18.88
C GLY A 203 12.50 -16.23 -18.18
N VAL A 204 12.78 -15.09 -17.59
CA VAL A 204 11.73 -14.17 -17.13
C VAL A 204 11.14 -13.51 -18.39
N LYS A 205 9.93 -13.88 -18.74
CA LYS A 205 9.15 -13.12 -19.71
C LYS A 205 8.79 -11.80 -19.04
N THR A 206 9.67 -10.80 -19.16
CA THR A 206 9.24 -9.43 -19.01
C THR A 206 8.16 -9.27 -20.06
N ALA A 207 6.95 -9.00 -19.63
CA ALA A 207 5.95 -8.55 -20.56
C ALA A 207 6.51 -7.24 -21.17
N GLU A 208 7.15 -7.36 -22.33
CA GLU A 208 7.14 -6.27 -23.30
C GLU A 208 5.68 -5.95 -23.44
N HIS A 209 5.25 -4.92 -22.69
CA HIS A 209 3.86 -4.49 -22.72
C HIS A 209 2.94 -5.69 -23.00
N ALA A 210 2.77 -6.61 -22.05
CA ALA A 210 1.47 -7.24 -22.00
C ALA A 210 0.57 -6.02 -22.06
N PRO A 211 -0.20 -5.82 -23.17
CA PRO A 211 -1.19 -4.77 -23.15
C PRO A 211 -1.84 -5.06 -21.84
N SER A 212 -1.71 -4.11 -20.91
CA SER A 212 -2.39 -4.23 -19.66
C SER A 212 -3.74 -4.78 -20.05
N THR A 213 -4.07 -6.00 -19.67
CA THR A 213 -5.44 -6.44 -19.54
C THR A 213 -5.97 -5.65 -18.36
N PHE A 214 -5.51 -4.38 -18.31
CA PHE A 214 -6.19 -3.31 -17.67
C PHE A 214 -7.52 -3.27 -18.40
N ARG A 215 -8.54 -3.87 -17.81
CA ARG A 215 -9.88 -3.40 -18.07
C ARG A 215 -9.74 -1.90 -18.19
N ARG A 216 -10.09 -1.35 -19.36
CA ARG A 216 -10.38 0.09 -19.46
C ARG A 216 -11.20 0.38 -18.24
N LYS A 217 -10.70 1.24 -17.35
CA LYS A 217 -11.45 1.65 -16.18
C LYS A 217 -12.88 1.85 -16.66
N GLU A 218 -13.82 1.09 -16.12
CA GLU A 218 -15.17 0.94 -16.72
C GLU A 218 -15.91 2.27 -16.73
N PHE A 219 -15.45 3.21 -15.85
CA PHE A 219 -16.09 4.50 -15.67
C PHE A 219 -15.11 5.65 -15.95
N SER A 220 -15.57 6.68 -16.66
CA SER A 220 -14.83 7.94 -16.77
C SER A 220 -15.08 8.79 -15.54
N PHE A 221 -14.02 9.36 -14.95
CA PHE A 221 -14.14 10.24 -13.79
C PHE A 221 -15.09 11.42 -14.08
N GLU A 222 -14.98 12.04 -15.25
CA GLU A 222 -15.79 13.19 -15.64
C GLU A 222 -17.30 12.87 -15.70
N LYS A 223 -17.65 11.64 -16.07
CA LYS A 223 -19.03 11.15 -16.17
C LYS A 223 -19.50 10.42 -14.94
N LEU A 224 -18.68 10.33 -13.90
CA LEU A 224 -18.99 9.53 -12.71
C LEU A 224 -20.28 10.01 -12.01
N GLY A 225 -20.58 11.31 -12.08
CA GLY A 225 -21.82 11.87 -11.55
C GLY A 225 -23.07 11.33 -12.24
N GLU A 226 -23.04 11.18 -13.56
CA GLU A 226 -24.13 10.64 -14.37
C GLU A 226 -24.24 9.11 -14.24
N GLN A 227 -23.10 8.44 -14.09
CA GLN A 227 -22.99 6.98 -14.02
C GLN A 227 -22.98 6.44 -12.58
N TRP A 228 -23.26 7.28 -11.58
CA TRP A 228 -23.09 6.92 -10.16
C TRP A 228 -23.84 5.67 -9.72
N GLN A 229 -25.08 5.52 -10.17
CA GLN A 229 -25.90 4.36 -9.82
C GLN A 229 -25.36 3.05 -10.41
N GLU A 230 -24.86 3.11 -11.65
CA GLU A 230 -24.24 1.97 -12.32
C GLU A 230 -22.90 1.61 -11.66
N PHE A 231 -22.12 2.63 -11.29
CA PHE A 231 -20.89 2.49 -10.54
C PHE A 231 -21.13 1.80 -9.17
N CYS A 232 -22.12 2.26 -8.39
CA CYS A 232 -22.48 1.64 -7.11
C CYS A 232 -22.94 0.20 -7.26
N LYS A 233 -23.73 -0.10 -8.30
CA LYS A 233 -24.20 -1.45 -8.61
C LYS A 233 -23.01 -2.36 -8.89
N LYS A 234 -22.06 -1.93 -9.73
CA LYS A 234 -20.87 -2.69 -10.07
C LYS A 234 -20.00 -3.00 -8.85
N ILE A 235 -19.80 -2.04 -7.98
CA ILE A 235 -19.06 -2.22 -6.72
C ILE A 235 -19.76 -3.24 -5.82
N SER A 236 -21.09 -3.19 -5.74
CA SER A 236 -21.89 -4.12 -4.95
C SER A 236 -21.80 -5.55 -5.48
N GLU A 237 -21.87 -5.74 -6.79
CA GLU A 237 -21.73 -7.05 -7.44
C GLU A 237 -20.35 -7.69 -7.19
N ASN A 238 -19.32 -6.86 -7.03
CA ASN A 238 -17.97 -7.32 -6.74
C ASN A 238 -17.69 -7.53 -5.23
N GLY A 239 -18.68 -7.30 -4.35
CA GLY A 239 -18.59 -7.58 -2.92
C GLY A 239 -17.66 -6.63 -2.15
N GLU A 240 -17.48 -5.40 -2.62
CA GLU A 240 -16.65 -4.40 -1.95
C GLU A 240 -17.28 -3.94 -0.62
N ASN A 241 -16.46 -3.78 0.39
CA ASN A 241 -16.90 -3.45 1.76
C ASN A 241 -17.63 -2.11 1.88
N PHE A 242 -17.36 -1.18 0.97
CA PHE A 242 -17.98 0.15 0.92
C PHE A 242 -19.24 0.19 0.05
N ALA A 243 -19.64 -0.91 -0.56
CA ALA A 243 -20.79 -0.95 -1.46
C ALA A 243 -22.08 -0.47 -0.78
N ALA A 244 -22.30 -0.93 0.45
CA ALA A 244 -23.49 -0.52 1.23
C ALA A 244 -23.50 0.99 1.51
N PHE A 245 -22.35 1.58 1.84
CA PHE A 245 -22.22 3.02 2.04
C PHE A 245 -22.44 3.78 0.73
N LEU A 246 -21.78 3.38 -0.36
CA LEU A 246 -21.87 4.07 -1.65
C LEU A 246 -23.32 4.10 -2.19
N GLN A 247 -24.12 3.06 -1.89
CA GLN A 247 -25.55 3.03 -2.21
C GLN A 247 -26.37 4.07 -1.43
N THR A 248 -25.89 4.52 -0.27
CA THR A 248 -26.55 5.57 0.51
C THR A 248 -26.24 6.98 0.01
N VAL A 249 -25.29 7.14 -0.91
CA VAL A 249 -24.91 8.43 -1.51
C VAL A 249 -25.87 8.74 -2.66
N PRO A 250 -26.81 9.67 -2.50
CA PRO A 250 -27.87 9.91 -3.48
C PRO A 250 -27.35 10.52 -4.78
N ALA A 251 -26.29 11.31 -4.70
CA ALA A 251 -25.70 11.96 -5.86
C ALA A 251 -24.22 12.30 -5.62
N VAL A 252 -23.47 12.39 -6.70
CA VAL A 252 -22.12 12.91 -6.70
C VAL A 252 -21.97 13.98 -7.78
N GLU A 253 -21.05 14.92 -7.54
CA GLU A 253 -20.71 15.96 -8.48
C GLU A 253 -19.21 15.92 -8.73
N VAL A 254 -18.80 16.00 -9.99
CA VAL A 254 -17.39 16.04 -10.38
C VAL A 254 -17.04 17.45 -10.81
N ARG A 255 -15.99 18.02 -10.20
CA ARG A 255 -15.42 19.32 -10.56
C ARG A 255 -13.91 19.18 -10.71
N GLU A 256 -13.42 19.28 -11.92
CA GLU A 256 -11.98 19.14 -12.24
C GLU A 256 -11.37 17.87 -11.65
N ARG A 257 -10.64 17.99 -10.52
CA ARG A 257 -9.99 16.87 -9.80
C ARG A 257 -10.70 16.53 -8.49
N MET A 258 -11.94 16.98 -8.32
CA MET A 258 -12.67 16.85 -7.06
C MET A 258 -13.95 16.05 -7.29
N LEU A 259 -14.14 15.00 -6.49
CA LEU A 259 -15.39 14.25 -6.40
C LEU A 259 -16.14 14.71 -5.14
N ILE A 260 -17.29 15.30 -5.31
CA ILE A 260 -18.12 15.82 -4.24
C ILE A 260 -19.23 14.81 -3.99
N LEU A 261 -19.22 14.16 -2.82
CA LEU A 261 -20.27 13.26 -2.38
C LEU A 261 -21.38 14.07 -1.70
N LYS A 262 -22.56 14.05 -2.25
CA LYS A 262 -23.75 14.69 -1.64
C LYS A 262 -24.40 13.70 -0.69
N LEU A 263 -24.28 13.93 0.61
CA LEU A 263 -24.75 13.03 1.64
C LEU A 263 -26.01 13.56 2.32
N SER A 264 -26.93 12.66 2.67
CA SER A 264 -28.18 13.00 3.36
C SER A 264 -28.01 13.10 4.89
N SER A 265 -26.86 12.76 5.45
CA SER A 265 -26.60 12.71 6.89
C SER A 265 -25.23 13.23 7.26
N ALA A 266 -25.17 14.09 8.29
CA ALA A 266 -23.91 14.57 8.88
C ALA A 266 -23.04 13.41 9.43
N PHE A 267 -23.65 12.36 9.96
CA PHE A 267 -22.93 11.17 10.44
C PHE A 267 -22.09 10.52 9.34
N TYR A 268 -22.64 10.37 8.15
CA TYR A 268 -21.87 9.82 7.02
C TYR A 268 -20.82 10.79 6.51
N ALA A 269 -21.06 12.10 6.64
CA ALA A 269 -20.06 13.11 6.28
C ALA A 269 -18.83 13.02 7.17
N ASP A 270 -19.02 12.95 8.48
CA ASP A 270 -17.93 12.80 9.44
C ASP A 270 -17.19 11.47 9.24
N TRP A 271 -17.93 10.40 8.99
CA TRP A 271 -17.33 9.08 8.74
C TRP A 271 -16.47 9.04 7.47
N VAL A 272 -16.88 9.67 6.37
CA VAL A 272 -16.07 9.78 5.13
C VAL A 272 -14.84 10.66 5.34
N MET A 273 -14.94 11.69 6.16
CA MET A 273 -13.83 12.61 6.41
C MET A 273 -12.75 12.02 7.32
N GLU A 274 -13.01 10.91 8.00
CA GLU A 274 -11.97 10.16 8.70
C GLU A 274 -10.89 9.70 7.71
N PRO A 275 -9.59 9.95 7.97
CA PRO A 275 -8.51 9.74 6.99
C PRO A 275 -8.46 8.32 6.41
N GLY A 276 -8.67 7.28 7.23
CA GLY A 276 -8.66 5.88 6.80
C GLY A 276 -9.82 5.53 5.86
N ASN A 277 -11.04 6.02 6.15
CA ASN A 277 -12.22 5.78 5.33
C ASN A 277 -12.12 6.53 4.01
N ARG A 278 -11.62 7.77 4.06
CA ARG A 278 -11.39 8.61 2.87
C ARG A 278 -10.40 7.99 1.91
N GLU A 279 -9.28 7.47 2.42
CA GLU A 279 -8.26 6.84 1.60
C GLU A 279 -8.76 5.52 1.00
N CYS A 280 -9.44 4.70 1.78
CA CYS A 280 -10.07 3.47 1.29
C CYS A 280 -11.08 3.75 0.17
N LEU A 281 -11.88 4.81 0.34
CA LEU A 281 -12.86 5.23 -0.68
C LEU A 281 -12.17 5.75 -1.96
N LYS A 282 -11.07 6.50 -1.83
CA LYS A 282 -10.24 6.91 -2.96
C LYS A 282 -9.71 5.71 -3.74
N ASN A 283 -9.20 4.70 -3.05
CA ASN A 283 -8.65 3.49 -3.66
C ASN A 283 -9.73 2.73 -4.44
N ILE A 284 -10.92 2.57 -3.87
CA ILE A 284 -12.06 1.95 -4.56
C ILE A 284 -12.43 2.74 -5.82
N ILE A 285 -12.59 4.05 -5.71
CA ILE A 285 -12.97 4.87 -6.86
C ILE A 285 -11.87 4.82 -7.94
N SER A 286 -10.61 4.92 -7.57
CA SER A 286 -9.47 4.84 -8.49
C SER A 286 -9.37 3.48 -9.19
N TYR A 287 -9.86 2.42 -8.57
CA TYR A 287 -9.85 1.09 -9.15
C TYR A 287 -10.86 0.94 -10.29
N TYR A 288 -12.06 1.52 -10.14
CA TYR A 288 -13.15 1.37 -11.10
C TYR A 288 -13.28 2.53 -12.09
N ALA A 289 -12.80 3.72 -11.73
CA ALA A 289 -12.90 4.92 -12.54
C ALA A 289 -11.54 5.48 -12.96
N ASP A 290 -11.51 6.12 -14.13
CA ASP A 290 -10.32 6.82 -14.63
C ASP A 290 -10.18 8.17 -13.94
N VAL A 291 -9.54 8.18 -12.77
CA VAL A 291 -9.38 9.37 -11.94
C VAL A 291 -8.12 10.16 -12.30
N PRO A 292 -8.17 11.49 -12.28
CA PRO A 292 -6.99 12.32 -12.49
C PRO A 292 -6.02 12.19 -11.31
N VAL A 293 -4.72 12.32 -11.60
CA VAL A 293 -3.67 12.30 -10.57
C VAL A 293 -3.94 13.36 -9.50
N GLY A 294 -3.91 12.94 -8.24
CA GLY A 294 -4.14 13.82 -7.09
C GLY A 294 -5.60 14.24 -6.89
N PHE A 295 -6.58 13.47 -7.42
CA PHE A 295 -7.98 13.75 -7.17
C PHE A 295 -8.30 13.71 -5.68
N GLN A 296 -9.29 14.49 -5.29
CA GLN A 296 -9.71 14.61 -3.90
C GLN A 296 -11.20 14.28 -3.76
N ILE A 297 -11.57 13.77 -2.59
CA ILE A 297 -12.96 13.57 -2.19
C ILE A 297 -13.35 14.69 -1.25
N GLN A 298 -14.45 15.35 -1.56
CA GLN A 298 -15.11 16.33 -0.71
C GLN A 298 -16.51 15.84 -0.38
N VAL A 299 -17.04 16.25 0.75
CA VAL A 299 -18.38 15.94 1.19
C VAL A 299 -19.21 17.22 1.25
N ALA A 300 -20.43 17.16 0.74
CA ALA A 300 -21.44 18.19 0.90
C ALA A 300 -22.73 17.57 1.45
N LEU A 301 -23.42 18.25 2.34
CA LEU A 301 -24.74 17.84 2.76
C LEU A 301 -25.75 18.23 1.68
N ALA A 302 -26.68 17.33 1.36
CA ALA A 302 -27.80 17.65 0.49
C ALA A 302 -28.70 18.66 1.18
N ASP A 303 -29.26 19.61 0.42
CA ASP A 303 -30.04 20.75 0.93
C ASP A 303 -31.32 20.38 1.68
N GLU A 304 -31.73 19.09 1.69
CA GLU A 304 -32.79 18.54 2.51
C GLU A 304 -32.24 17.56 3.54
N VAL A 305 -31.91 18.06 4.71
CA VAL A 305 -31.63 17.20 5.88
C VAL A 305 -32.97 16.61 6.36
N ARG A 306 -33.30 15.41 5.89
CA ARG A 306 -34.33 14.61 6.60
C ARG A 306 -33.72 14.12 7.91
N GLU A 307 -34.43 14.34 9.03
CA GLU A 307 -34.02 13.78 10.32
C GLU A 307 -33.73 12.27 10.16
N PRO A 308 -32.69 11.75 10.83
CA PRO A 308 -32.29 10.36 10.71
C PRO A 308 -33.48 9.46 11.09
N ASP A 309 -33.80 8.52 10.22
CA ASP A 309 -34.83 7.50 10.47
C ASP A 309 -34.40 6.66 11.70
N LYS A 310 -35.03 6.92 12.83
CA LYS A 310 -34.77 6.23 14.10
C LYS A 310 -34.88 4.71 13.98
N ASP A 311 -35.75 4.21 13.10
CA ASP A 311 -35.94 2.78 12.85
C ASP A 311 -34.72 2.15 12.13
N ALA A 312 -34.02 2.89 11.27
CA ALA A 312 -32.77 2.41 10.62
C ALA A 312 -31.63 2.31 11.62
N MET A 313 -31.51 3.27 12.55
CA MET A 313 -30.50 3.23 13.60
C MET A 313 -30.73 2.07 14.60
N GLU A 314 -31.99 1.77 14.93
CA GLU A 314 -32.34 0.67 15.84
C GLU A 314 -32.09 -0.71 15.21
N LYS A 315 -32.33 -0.85 13.90
CA LYS A 315 -32.00 -2.07 13.13
C LYS A 315 -30.50 -2.30 12.99
N MET A 316 -29.68 -1.26 12.85
CA MET A 316 -28.23 -1.38 12.86
C MET A 316 -27.70 -1.74 14.25
N GLY A 317 -28.21 -1.16 15.30
CA GLY A 317 -27.82 -1.48 16.68
C GLY A 317 -28.16 -2.91 17.13
N ARG A 318 -29.16 -3.56 16.50
CA ARG A 318 -29.51 -4.97 16.77
C ARG A 318 -28.65 -5.98 15.98
N ARG A 319 -27.97 -5.57 14.92
CA ARG A 319 -27.03 -6.43 14.18
C ARG A 319 -25.60 -6.39 14.74
N LEU A 320 -25.35 -5.50 15.68
CA LEU A 320 -24.03 -5.32 16.33
C LEU A 320 -24.02 -5.86 17.78
N LYS A 321 -25.08 -6.52 18.23
CA LYS A 321 -25.13 -7.38 19.42
C LYS A 321 -25.18 -8.84 18.98
#